data_9c33b34dd45a4b1c45a54a1c47b8b84e
#
_entry.id   9c33b34dd45a4b1c45a54a1c47b8b84e
#
_cell.length_a   1.000
_cell.length_b   1.000
_cell.length_c   1.000
_cell.angle_alpha   90.00
_cell.angle_beta   90.00
_cell.angle_gamma   90.00
#
_symmetry.space_group_name_H-M   'P 1'
#
loop_
_entity.id
_entity.type
_entity.pdbx_description
1 polymer ?
#
loop_
_entity_poly.entity_id
_entity_poly.type
_entity_poly.pdbx_seq_one_letter_code
_entity_poly.pdbx_strand_id
1 'polypeptide(L)'
;MKSTTILSACCTVMMLAGNMGAEKAFAQQPTKVHGYAKENMNTAVKPGDNFVEYATGAWLKNHPLRDDQVTNGAFMDLYEQNQKQIQELILQFSTTPQQKGSLGQKIGTLYNQMMDSVRRNKEGFQPIVKNLERIRAIKDRKEYQRVTAELDRRGESTMMYGIGVSADQRQADRNIVGIGQGGLGLGTRDYYLNDDAQTQAVRKAYMDYNTKLFTLVGYDEATAKQKADAVYAIEKRIAEKSYSRVQLRDINANYHKMSFDELCEQFPGIDWTTVFWVSGYPAFDSVDMGQPEPLHEVEKVLAETSIDDLKSYAELRIISGSASYMSDDFRKAAFAFSSVLSGQQQDDPLWKRATNLVNGVMGN
;
A
#
# COMPACT_ATOMS: atom_id res chain seq x y z
N MET A 1 -67.04 -5.84 25.74
CA MET A 1 -66.65 -4.87 24.68
C MET A 1 -66.00 -3.65 25.34
N LYS A 2 -64.71 -3.61 25.54
CA LYS A 2 -63.85 -2.43 25.86
C LYS A 2 -62.47 -2.94 26.23
N SER A 3 -61.69 -3.44 25.27
CA SER A 3 -60.29 -3.81 25.56
C SER A 3 -59.39 -3.84 24.31
N THR A 4 -59.79 -3.23 23.20
CA THR A 4 -59.05 -3.33 21.90
C THR A 4 -58.51 -2.00 21.38
N THR A 5 -58.75 -0.88 22.09
CA THR A 5 -58.40 0.47 21.57
C THR A 5 -57.15 1.10 22.18
N ILE A 6 -56.54 0.47 23.20
CA ILE A 6 -55.34 1.04 23.88
C ILE A 6 -54.03 0.51 23.29
N LEU A 7 -54.02 -0.65 22.63
CA LEU A 7 -52.78 -1.22 22.06
C LEU A 7 -52.36 -0.59 20.71
N SER A 8 -53.31 0.08 20.01
CA SER A 8 -52.99 0.71 18.71
C SER A 8 -52.32 2.09 18.82
N ALA A 9 -52.50 2.76 19.97
CA ALA A 9 -51.90 4.10 20.17
C ALA A 9 -50.43 4.07 20.63
N CYS A 10 -49.99 2.99 21.26
CA CYS A 10 -48.59 2.87 21.68
C CYS A 10 -47.62 2.51 20.54
N CYS A 11 -48.09 1.75 19.54
CA CYS A 11 -47.22 1.40 18.40
C CYS A 11 -46.97 2.56 17.45
N THR A 12 -47.93 3.51 17.35
CA THR A 12 -47.78 4.67 16.45
C THR A 12 -46.86 5.75 17.03
N VAL A 13 -46.77 5.86 18.34
CA VAL A 13 -45.85 6.83 18.99
C VAL A 13 -44.40 6.33 18.99
N MET A 14 -44.15 5.01 19.01
CA MET A 14 -42.77 4.46 18.90
C MET A 14 -42.21 4.53 17.49
N MET A 15 -43.02 4.52 16.44
CA MET A 15 -42.54 4.70 15.07
C MET A 15 -42.22 6.16 14.70
N LEU A 16 -42.80 7.14 15.38
CA LEU A 16 -42.51 8.56 15.18
C LEU A 16 -41.24 9.02 15.95
N ALA A 17 -40.88 8.33 17.05
CA ALA A 17 -39.62 8.64 17.77
C ALA A 17 -38.35 8.03 17.14
N GLY A 18 -38.51 6.98 16.32
CA GLY A 18 -37.38 6.33 15.62
C GLY A 18 -36.86 7.09 14.39
N ASN A 19 -37.67 7.94 13.79
CA ASN A 19 -37.28 8.69 12.58
C ASN A 19 -36.71 10.11 12.86
N MET A 20 -36.82 10.63 14.09
CA MET A 20 -36.31 11.96 14.41
C MET A 20 -34.82 11.98 14.78
N GLY A 21 -34.22 10.81 15.00
CA GLY A 21 -32.78 10.68 15.32
C GLY A 21 -31.85 10.50 14.10
N ALA A 22 -32.38 9.96 13.01
CA ALA A 22 -31.61 9.67 11.80
C ALA A 22 -31.47 10.89 10.85
N GLU A 23 -32.43 11.81 10.86
CA GLU A 23 -32.38 12.97 9.97
C GLU A 23 -31.44 14.10 10.45
N LYS A 24 -31.05 14.11 11.72
CA LYS A 24 -30.12 15.14 12.22
C LYS A 24 -28.64 14.85 11.98
N ALA A 25 -28.30 13.62 11.58
CA ALA A 25 -26.89 13.26 11.32
C ALA A 25 -26.43 13.62 9.88
N PHE A 26 -27.36 13.89 8.96
CA PHE A 26 -27.04 14.18 7.55
C PHE A 26 -27.31 15.63 7.13
N ALA A 27 -27.71 16.51 8.02
CA ALA A 27 -28.12 17.88 7.71
C ALA A 27 -27.06 18.95 8.07
N GLN A 28 -25.78 18.64 8.09
CA GLN A 28 -24.80 19.68 7.79
C GLN A 28 -24.74 19.80 6.27
N GLN A 29 -25.55 20.71 5.73
CA GLN A 29 -25.37 21.16 4.35
C GLN A 29 -23.91 21.63 4.24
N PRO A 30 -23.11 21.07 3.31
CA PRO A 30 -21.80 21.61 3.05
C PRO A 30 -22.01 23.10 2.73
N THR A 31 -21.38 23.97 3.50
CA THR A 31 -21.24 25.39 3.15
C THR A 31 -20.86 25.38 1.68
N LYS A 32 -21.66 26.06 0.83
CA LYS A 32 -21.37 26.17 -0.60
C LYS A 32 -19.98 26.74 -0.73
N VAL A 33 -18.99 25.86 -0.91
CA VAL A 33 -17.65 26.27 -1.28
C VAL A 33 -17.77 26.73 -2.73
N HIS A 34 -17.78 28.03 -2.92
CA HIS A 34 -17.73 28.57 -4.29
C HIS A 34 -16.40 28.09 -4.88
N GLY A 35 -16.39 27.45 -6.04
CA GLY A 35 -15.18 26.99 -6.72
C GLY A 35 -14.22 28.14 -7.11
N TYR A 36 -14.63 29.39 -6.85
CA TYR A 36 -13.89 30.61 -7.07
C TYR A 36 -14.16 31.61 -5.92
N ALA A 37 -13.11 31.99 -5.19
CA ALA A 37 -13.19 32.92 -4.09
C ALA A 37 -12.18 34.05 -4.30
N LYS A 38 -12.65 35.31 -4.43
CA LYS A 38 -11.79 36.48 -4.69
C LYS A 38 -10.78 36.73 -3.57
N GLU A 39 -11.15 36.36 -2.34
CA GLU A 39 -10.30 36.45 -1.14
C GLU A 39 -9.05 35.58 -1.23
N ASN A 40 -9.03 34.60 -2.09
CA ASN A 40 -7.87 33.73 -2.32
C ASN A 40 -6.84 34.34 -3.30
N MET A 41 -7.20 35.43 -3.97
CA MET A 41 -6.38 36.06 -4.99
C MET A 41 -5.42 37.10 -4.39
N ASN A 42 -4.24 37.21 -4.98
CA ASN A 42 -3.32 38.30 -4.75
C ASN A 42 -3.43 39.34 -5.89
N THR A 43 -4.35 40.28 -5.78
CA THR A 43 -4.60 41.30 -6.82
C THR A 43 -3.49 42.36 -6.94
N ALA A 44 -2.48 42.33 -6.08
CA ALA A 44 -1.31 43.19 -6.22
C ALA A 44 -0.34 42.70 -7.30
N VAL A 45 -0.45 41.46 -7.71
CA VAL A 45 0.33 40.86 -8.80
C VAL A 45 -0.46 40.93 -10.10
N LYS A 46 0.19 41.26 -11.22
CA LYS A 46 -0.46 41.25 -12.51
C LYS A 46 -0.60 39.81 -13.02
N PRO A 47 -1.77 39.39 -13.58
CA PRO A 47 -1.96 38.04 -14.04
C PRO A 47 -1.03 37.62 -15.16
N GLY A 48 -0.54 38.58 -15.97
CA GLY A 48 0.44 38.32 -17.03
C GLY A 48 1.88 38.11 -16.53
N ASP A 49 2.19 38.56 -15.30
CA ASP A 49 3.52 38.42 -14.72
C ASP A 49 3.65 37.06 -13.97
N ASN A 50 2.66 36.74 -13.14
CA ASN A 50 2.58 35.47 -12.43
C ASN A 50 1.11 35.12 -12.14
N PHE A 51 0.52 34.31 -13.01
CA PHE A 51 -0.88 33.93 -12.88
C PHE A 51 -1.19 33.09 -11.64
N VAL A 52 -0.28 32.22 -11.23
CA VAL A 52 -0.47 31.37 -10.03
C VAL A 52 -0.53 32.25 -8.79
N GLU A 53 0.43 33.15 -8.61
CA GLU A 53 0.46 34.08 -7.49
C GLU A 53 -0.76 35.02 -7.51
N TYR A 54 -1.16 35.53 -8.69
CA TYR A 54 -2.37 36.33 -8.84
C TYR A 54 -3.62 35.57 -8.38
N ALA A 55 -3.79 34.33 -8.85
CA ALA A 55 -5.02 33.56 -8.64
C ALA A 55 -5.13 32.94 -7.24
N THR A 56 -4.00 32.56 -6.61
CA THR A 56 -3.96 31.74 -5.39
C THR A 56 -3.05 32.28 -4.29
N GLY A 57 -2.38 33.41 -4.50
CA GLY A 57 -1.34 33.91 -3.58
C GLY A 57 -1.83 34.21 -2.17
N ALA A 58 -3.03 34.78 -2.01
CA ALA A 58 -3.59 35.01 -0.69
C ALA A 58 -3.99 33.70 0.00
N TRP A 59 -4.49 32.71 -0.74
CA TRP A 59 -4.77 31.39 -0.19
C TRP A 59 -3.49 30.72 0.31
N LEU A 60 -2.43 30.68 -0.51
CA LEU A 60 -1.15 30.08 -0.16
C LEU A 60 -0.54 30.72 1.09
N LYS A 61 -0.64 32.05 1.21
CA LYS A 61 -0.17 32.78 2.39
C LYS A 61 -0.91 32.38 3.67
N ASN A 62 -2.22 32.12 3.57
CA ASN A 62 -3.07 31.81 4.72
C ASN A 62 -3.09 30.28 5.03
N HIS A 63 -2.58 29.44 4.11
CA HIS A 63 -2.52 27.99 4.25
C HIS A 63 -1.07 27.52 4.05
N PRO A 64 -0.15 27.81 4.99
CA PRO A 64 1.23 27.35 4.88
C PRO A 64 1.29 25.82 4.91
N LEU A 65 2.27 25.25 4.19
CA LEU A 65 2.54 23.82 4.23
C LEU A 65 2.94 23.40 5.65
N ARG A 66 2.28 22.41 6.21
CA ARG A 66 2.61 21.85 7.53
C ARG A 66 3.70 20.79 7.40
N ASP A 67 4.42 20.51 8.47
CA ASP A 67 5.53 19.54 8.51
C ASP A 67 5.07 18.09 8.20
N ASP A 68 3.78 17.76 8.45
CA ASP A 68 3.16 16.47 8.12
C ASP A 68 2.61 16.41 6.68
N GLN A 69 2.83 17.45 5.87
CA GLN A 69 2.36 17.52 4.48
C GLN A 69 3.51 17.67 3.50
N VAL A 70 3.35 17.12 2.30
CA VAL A 70 4.29 17.29 1.16
C VAL A 70 3.72 18.18 0.07
N THR A 71 2.42 18.40 0.09
CA THR A 71 1.69 19.26 -0.86
C THR A 71 0.59 20.01 -0.13
N ASN A 72 0.15 21.13 -0.70
CA ASN A 72 -0.96 21.91 -0.22
C ASN A 72 -1.91 22.25 -1.38
N GLY A 73 -3.20 22.41 -1.10
CA GLY A 73 -4.21 22.73 -2.10
C GLY A 73 -5.61 22.26 -1.70
N ALA A 74 -6.62 22.66 -2.48
CA ALA A 74 -8.02 22.34 -2.21
C ALA A 74 -8.29 20.82 -2.13
N PHE A 75 -7.56 19.99 -2.87
CA PHE A 75 -7.67 18.55 -2.77
C PHE A 75 -7.15 18.00 -1.44
N MET A 76 -6.09 18.63 -0.87
CA MET A 76 -5.60 18.26 0.47
C MET A 76 -6.61 18.64 1.55
N ASP A 77 -7.24 19.81 1.44
CA ASP A 77 -8.29 20.22 2.39
C ASP A 77 -9.46 19.24 2.36
N LEU A 78 -9.90 18.84 1.17
CA LEU A 78 -10.96 17.82 1.01
C LEU A 78 -10.53 16.46 1.56
N TYR A 79 -9.30 16.05 1.29
CA TYR A 79 -8.75 14.80 1.83
C TYR A 79 -8.76 14.82 3.36
N GLU A 80 -8.31 15.90 3.98
CA GLU A 80 -8.27 16.02 5.45
C GLU A 80 -9.65 16.08 6.09
N GLN A 81 -10.59 16.77 5.44
CA GLN A 81 -11.99 16.76 5.87
C GLN A 81 -12.58 15.35 5.81
N ASN A 82 -12.34 14.64 4.71
CA ASN A 82 -12.77 13.25 4.55
C ASN A 82 -12.14 12.33 5.61
N GLN A 83 -10.83 12.48 5.89
CA GLN A 83 -10.15 11.73 6.94
C GLN A 83 -10.81 11.92 8.32
N LYS A 84 -11.19 13.15 8.66
CA LYS A 84 -11.90 13.45 9.92
C LYS A 84 -13.27 12.82 9.97
N GLN A 85 -14.05 12.88 8.88
CA GLN A 85 -15.38 12.26 8.79
C GLN A 85 -15.28 10.73 8.92
N ILE A 86 -14.31 10.10 8.24
CA ILE A 86 -14.06 8.66 8.35
C ILE A 86 -13.65 8.32 9.79
N GLN A 87 -12.78 9.11 10.42
CA GLN A 87 -12.40 8.92 11.82
C GLN A 87 -13.62 8.98 12.76
N GLU A 88 -14.49 9.97 12.58
CA GLU A 88 -15.71 10.10 13.38
C GLU A 88 -16.60 8.86 13.28
N LEU A 89 -16.79 8.33 12.07
CA LEU A 89 -17.53 7.07 11.85
C LEU A 89 -16.85 5.88 12.53
N ILE A 90 -15.53 5.76 12.40
CA ILE A 90 -14.76 4.68 13.04
C ILE A 90 -14.88 4.77 14.58
N LEU A 91 -14.81 5.98 15.14
CA LEU A 91 -14.91 6.21 16.59
C LEU A 91 -16.28 5.77 17.14
N GLN A 92 -17.37 5.92 16.38
CA GLN A 92 -18.68 5.40 16.79
C GLN A 92 -18.66 3.88 17.00
N PHE A 93 -17.92 3.14 16.15
CA PHE A 93 -17.79 1.68 16.30
C PHE A 93 -16.75 1.26 17.32
N SER A 94 -15.71 2.05 17.53
CA SER A 94 -14.60 1.71 18.44
C SER A 94 -14.89 2.01 19.90
N THR A 95 -15.80 2.95 20.19
CA THR A 95 -16.13 3.40 21.55
C THR A 95 -17.46 2.87 22.07
N THR A 96 -18.30 2.24 21.24
CA THR A 96 -19.60 1.68 21.62
C THR A 96 -19.60 0.15 21.49
N PRO A 97 -20.36 -0.57 22.36
CA PRO A 97 -20.51 -2.00 22.23
C PRO A 97 -21.12 -2.39 20.88
N GLN A 98 -20.48 -3.35 20.22
CA GLN A 98 -20.88 -3.85 18.90
C GLN A 98 -21.29 -5.33 18.99
N GLN A 99 -22.23 -5.73 18.14
CA GLN A 99 -22.60 -7.13 18.02
C GLN A 99 -21.40 -7.97 17.54
N LYS A 100 -21.17 -9.12 18.18
CA LYS A 100 -20.09 -10.04 17.82
C LYS A 100 -20.19 -10.47 16.34
N GLY A 101 -19.08 -10.34 15.61
CA GLY A 101 -18.98 -10.68 14.19
C GLY A 101 -19.52 -9.61 13.22
N SER A 102 -20.13 -8.52 13.73
CA SER A 102 -20.59 -7.42 12.89
C SER A 102 -19.47 -6.63 12.23
N LEU A 103 -19.77 -5.92 11.15
CA LEU A 103 -18.83 -5.01 10.50
C LEU A 103 -18.35 -3.93 11.48
N GLY A 104 -19.25 -3.35 12.28
CA GLY A 104 -18.89 -2.36 13.30
C GLY A 104 -17.88 -2.89 14.31
N GLN A 105 -18.03 -4.15 14.77
CA GLN A 105 -17.04 -4.77 15.65
C GLN A 105 -15.67 -4.90 14.96
N LYS A 106 -15.63 -5.33 13.71
CA LYS A 106 -14.37 -5.51 12.96
C LYS A 106 -13.66 -4.17 12.79
N ILE A 107 -14.39 -3.12 12.37
CA ILE A 107 -13.87 -1.76 12.22
C ILE A 107 -13.30 -1.23 13.53
N GLY A 108 -14.10 -1.25 14.60
CA GLY A 108 -13.67 -0.75 15.91
C GLY A 108 -12.48 -1.53 16.48
N THR A 109 -12.48 -2.86 16.31
CA THR A 109 -11.37 -3.71 16.77
C THR A 109 -10.08 -3.39 16.03
N LEU A 110 -10.10 -3.29 14.70
CA LEU A 110 -8.92 -2.97 13.88
C LEU A 110 -8.33 -1.60 14.25
N TYR A 111 -9.20 -0.59 14.39
CA TYR A 111 -8.78 0.74 14.83
C TYR A 111 -8.11 0.71 16.21
N ASN A 112 -8.76 0.08 17.20
CA ASN A 112 -8.23 0.00 18.56
C ASN A 112 -6.92 -0.78 18.63
N GLN A 113 -6.75 -1.85 17.84
CA GLN A 113 -5.49 -2.57 17.74
C GLN A 113 -4.37 -1.68 17.18
N MET A 114 -4.66 -0.87 16.17
CA MET A 114 -3.67 0.07 15.63
C MET A 114 -3.36 1.22 16.61
N MET A 115 -4.33 1.66 17.41
CA MET A 115 -4.12 2.69 18.45
C MET A 115 -3.35 2.17 19.66
N ASP A 116 -3.33 0.86 19.94
CA ASP A 116 -2.61 0.24 21.06
C ASP A 116 -1.11 0.12 20.79
N SER A 117 -0.41 1.25 20.90
CA SER A 117 1.05 1.32 20.74
C SER A 117 1.80 0.56 21.83
N VAL A 118 1.23 0.46 23.03
CA VAL A 118 1.85 -0.26 24.15
C VAL A 118 1.97 -1.75 23.82
N ARG A 119 0.88 -2.34 23.33
CA ARG A 119 0.86 -3.73 22.91
C ARG A 119 1.80 -3.96 21.71
N ARG A 120 1.73 -3.12 20.67
CA ARG A 120 2.61 -3.25 19.50
C ARG A 120 4.09 -3.17 19.87
N ASN A 121 4.46 -2.24 20.76
CA ASN A 121 5.85 -2.11 21.22
C ASN A 121 6.31 -3.34 22.02
N LYS A 122 5.41 -3.97 22.80
CA LYS A 122 5.69 -5.20 23.53
C LYS A 122 5.83 -6.41 22.58
N GLU A 123 4.99 -6.52 21.58
CA GLU A 123 5.00 -7.61 20.59
C GLU A 123 6.18 -7.51 19.61
N GLY A 124 6.64 -6.27 19.29
CA GLY A 124 7.74 -6.06 18.35
C GLY A 124 7.46 -6.67 16.99
N PHE A 125 8.31 -7.59 16.53
CA PHE A 125 8.15 -8.32 15.26
C PHE A 125 7.53 -9.72 15.42
N GLN A 126 7.04 -10.08 16.59
CA GLN A 126 6.42 -11.40 16.83
C GLN A 126 5.33 -11.78 15.82
N PRO A 127 4.47 -10.86 15.35
CA PRO A 127 3.43 -11.18 14.36
C PRO A 127 3.96 -11.80 13.06
N ILE A 128 5.18 -11.45 12.63
CA ILE A 128 5.76 -11.95 11.38
C ILE A 128 6.73 -13.12 11.56
N VAL A 129 7.05 -13.52 12.79
CA VAL A 129 8.06 -14.57 13.07
C VAL A 129 7.78 -15.86 12.31
N LYS A 130 6.53 -16.32 12.26
CA LYS A 130 6.15 -17.54 11.53
C LYS A 130 6.44 -17.45 10.02
N ASN A 131 6.26 -16.27 9.42
CA ASN A 131 6.57 -16.07 8.01
C ASN A 131 8.09 -16.07 7.78
N LEU A 132 8.86 -15.42 8.69
CA LEU A 132 10.32 -15.43 8.63
C LEU A 132 10.88 -16.85 8.82
N GLU A 133 10.36 -17.63 9.76
CA GLU A 133 10.75 -19.03 9.98
C GLU A 133 10.50 -19.88 8.73
N ARG A 134 9.37 -19.71 8.07
CA ARG A 134 9.05 -20.39 6.81
C ARG A 134 10.05 -20.08 5.71
N ILE A 135 10.44 -18.79 5.56
CA ILE A 135 11.45 -18.38 4.58
C ILE A 135 12.82 -18.98 4.94
N ARG A 136 13.22 -18.91 6.21
CA ARG A 136 14.51 -19.45 6.69
C ARG A 136 14.62 -20.96 6.48
N ALA A 137 13.52 -21.70 6.57
CA ALA A 137 13.45 -23.14 6.37
C ALA A 137 13.58 -23.59 4.90
N ILE A 138 13.47 -22.70 3.92
CA ILE A 138 13.59 -22.99 2.50
C ILE A 138 14.94 -23.63 2.20
N LYS A 139 14.94 -24.76 1.45
CA LYS A 139 16.14 -25.56 1.16
C LYS A 139 16.64 -25.40 -0.27
N ASP A 140 15.73 -25.15 -1.21
CA ASP A 140 16.03 -25.08 -2.62
C ASP A 140 15.16 -24.06 -3.37
N ARG A 141 15.45 -23.85 -4.65
CA ARG A 141 14.76 -22.86 -5.49
C ARG A 141 13.30 -23.20 -5.78
N LYS A 142 12.97 -24.48 -5.86
CA LYS A 142 11.59 -24.90 -6.07
C LYS A 142 10.74 -24.59 -4.83
N GLU A 143 11.28 -24.89 -3.66
CA GLU A 143 10.61 -24.55 -2.40
C GLU A 143 10.53 -23.05 -2.21
N TYR A 144 11.57 -22.28 -2.63
CA TYR A 144 11.53 -20.81 -2.61
C TYR A 144 10.36 -20.26 -3.42
N GLN A 145 10.19 -20.67 -4.68
CA GLN A 145 9.09 -20.21 -5.52
C GLN A 145 7.71 -20.59 -4.93
N ARG A 146 7.57 -21.80 -4.39
CA ARG A 146 6.34 -22.24 -3.75
C ARG A 146 6.02 -21.40 -2.50
N VAL A 147 6.99 -21.22 -1.60
CA VAL A 147 6.76 -20.49 -0.32
C VAL A 147 6.49 -19.00 -0.58
N THR A 148 7.22 -18.37 -1.50
CA THR A 148 6.98 -16.96 -1.83
C THR A 148 5.61 -16.75 -2.49
N ALA A 149 5.17 -17.65 -3.38
CA ALA A 149 3.82 -17.60 -3.95
C ALA A 149 2.71 -17.80 -2.88
N GLU A 150 2.91 -18.72 -1.92
CA GLU A 150 1.98 -18.89 -0.79
C GLU A 150 1.91 -17.65 0.12
N LEU A 151 3.02 -16.96 0.34
CA LEU A 151 3.07 -15.73 1.13
C LEU A 151 2.44 -14.57 0.36
N ASP A 152 2.72 -14.46 -0.94
CA ASP A 152 2.13 -13.44 -1.81
C ASP A 152 0.60 -13.53 -1.87
N ARG A 153 0.03 -14.74 -1.96
CA ARG A 153 -1.41 -14.97 -1.83
C ARG A 153 -2.01 -14.38 -0.54
N ARG A 154 -1.22 -14.24 0.52
CA ARG A 154 -1.62 -13.65 1.79
C ARG A 154 -1.40 -12.14 1.86
N GLY A 155 -0.95 -11.52 0.77
CA GLY A 155 -0.69 -10.08 0.69
C GLY A 155 0.73 -9.67 1.10
N GLU A 156 1.68 -10.60 1.19
CA GLU A 156 3.04 -10.31 1.69
C GLU A 156 4.02 -9.83 0.58
N SER A 157 3.57 -9.78 -0.67
CA SER A 157 4.34 -9.25 -1.83
C SER A 157 5.80 -9.74 -1.92
N THR A 158 6.01 -11.05 -1.74
CA THR A 158 7.35 -11.66 -1.68
C THR A 158 7.94 -12.04 -3.03
N MET A 159 7.14 -12.05 -4.10
CA MET A 159 7.60 -12.36 -5.45
C MET A 159 8.34 -11.19 -6.10
N MET A 160 9.17 -11.49 -7.10
CA MET A 160 9.96 -10.52 -7.87
C MET A 160 9.20 -9.97 -9.10
N TYR A 161 7.96 -10.34 -9.26
CA TYR A 161 7.05 -9.93 -10.34
C TYR A 161 5.63 -9.82 -9.79
N GLY A 162 4.76 -9.13 -10.51
CA GLY A 162 3.35 -9.00 -10.16
C GLY A 162 2.47 -9.96 -10.94
N ILE A 163 1.45 -10.52 -10.30
CA ILE A 163 0.35 -11.24 -10.93
C ILE A 163 -0.95 -10.60 -10.50
N GLY A 164 -1.86 -10.38 -11.45
CA GLY A 164 -3.17 -9.82 -11.16
C GLY A 164 -4.22 -10.23 -12.19
N VAL A 165 -5.48 -9.97 -11.90
CA VAL A 165 -6.59 -10.17 -12.84
C VAL A 165 -7.21 -8.82 -13.15
N SER A 166 -7.35 -8.51 -14.43
CA SER A 166 -7.98 -7.30 -14.91
C SER A 166 -8.80 -7.57 -16.18
N ALA A 167 -9.60 -6.60 -16.61
CA ALA A 167 -10.20 -6.70 -17.93
C ALA A 167 -9.11 -6.77 -19.01
N ASP A 168 -9.29 -7.66 -19.99
CA ASP A 168 -8.41 -7.77 -21.15
C ASP A 168 -8.50 -6.46 -21.94
N GLN A 169 -7.36 -5.81 -22.17
CA GLN A 169 -7.29 -4.49 -22.82
C GLN A 169 -7.79 -4.50 -24.27
N ARG A 170 -7.84 -5.65 -24.92
CA ARG A 170 -8.35 -5.82 -26.29
C ARG A 170 -9.72 -6.49 -26.35
N GLN A 171 -10.19 -7.06 -25.22
CA GLN A 171 -11.49 -7.73 -25.08
C GLN A 171 -12.08 -7.39 -23.69
N ALA A 172 -12.50 -6.16 -23.49
CA ALA A 172 -12.90 -5.60 -22.19
C ALA A 172 -14.10 -6.31 -21.52
N ASP A 173 -14.82 -7.17 -22.24
CA ASP A 173 -15.87 -8.06 -21.73
C ASP A 173 -15.34 -9.34 -21.07
N ARG A 174 -14.01 -9.56 -21.07
CA ARG A 174 -13.34 -10.69 -20.46
C ARG A 174 -12.25 -10.27 -19.50
N ASN A 175 -12.06 -11.04 -18.45
CA ASN A 175 -10.90 -10.91 -17.59
C ASN A 175 -9.74 -11.75 -18.10
N ILE A 176 -8.52 -11.25 -17.89
CA ILE A 176 -7.28 -11.95 -18.21
C ILE A 176 -6.33 -11.89 -17.01
N VAL A 177 -5.53 -12.92 -16.84
CA VAL A 177 -4.42 -12.89 -15.88
C VAL A 177 -3.28 -12.07 -16.48
N GLY A 178 -2.90 -11.00 -15.82
CA GLY A 178 -1.74 -10.19 -16.18
C GLY A 178 -0.52 -10.57 -15.36
N ILE A 179 0.65 -10.65 -16.01
CA ILE A 179 1.94 -10.82 -15.37
C ILE A 179 2.80 -9.62 -15.76
N GLY A 180 3.40 -8.94 -14.77
CA GLY A 180 4.18 -7.73 -15.03
C GLY A 180 5.43 -7.62 -14.17
N GLN A 181 6.28 -6.67 -14.54
CA GLN A 181 7.47 -6.36 -13.77
C GLN A 181 7.13 -5.96 -12.33
N GLY A 182 8.02 -6.33 -11.40
CA GLY A 182 7.87 -6.05 -9.97
C GLY A 182 9.19 -6.21 -9.23
N GLY A 183 9.11 -6.40 -7.92
CA GLY A 183 10.24 -6.78 -7.10
C GLY A 183 11.21 -5.65 -6.72
N LEU A 184 10.93 -4.40 -7.06
CA LEU A 184 11.79 -3.26 -6.74
C LEU A 184 11.34 -2.55 -5.46
N GLY A 185 12.14 -2.57 -4.41
CA GLY A 185 11.82 -1.91 -3.14
C GLY A 185 11.78 -0.39 -3.23
N LEU A 186 12.51 0.22 -4.15
CA LEU A 186 12.45 1.66 -4.48
C LEU A 186 11.35 2.01 -5.50
N GLY A 187 10.55 1.03 -5.94
CA GLY A 187 9.37 1.21 -6.79
C GLY A 187 9.63 1.52 -8.25
N THR A 188 10.75 2.12 -8.63
CA THR A 188 11.10 2.43 -10.03
C THR A 188 12.58 2.20 -10.30
N ARG A 189 12.89 1.75 -11.53
CA ARG A 189 14.26 1.52 -11.99
C ARG A 189 15.16 2.75 -11.85
N ASP A 190 14.59 3.94 -11.99
CA ASP A 190 15.34 5.20 -12.04
C ASP A 190 16.17 5.42 -10.76
N TYR A 191 15.65 5.02 -9.59
CA TYR A 191 16.39 5.11 -8.33
C TYR A 191 17.61 4.18 -8.25
N TYR A 192 17.65 3.11 -9.04
CA TYR A 192 18.81 2.19 -9.11
C TYR A 192 19.85 2.62 -10.12
N LEU A 193 19.44 3.32 -11.21
CA LEU A 193 20.25 3.55 -12.40
C LEU A 193 20.74 4.99 -12.54
N ASN A 194 19.99 5.98 -12.08
CA ASN A 194 20.41 7.38 -12.16
C ASN A 194 21.48 7.68 -11.10
N ASP A 195 22.36 8.63 -11.40
CA ASP A 195 23.48 8.94 -10.53
C ASP A 195 23.54 10.42 -10.08
N ASP A 196 22.40 11.10 -10.10
CA ASP A 196 22.26 12.43 -9.51
C ASP A 196 22.29 12.37 -7.97
N ALA A 197 22.61 13.50 -7.34
CA ALA A 197 22.80 13.59 -5.89
C ALA A 197 21.53 13.18 -5.09
N GLN A 198 20.34 13.50 -5.60
CA GLN A 198 19.09 13.13 -4.93
C GLN A 198 18.86 11.62 -4.98
N THR A 199 19.08 11.00 -6.13
CA THR A 199 18.95 9.55 -6.29
C THR A 199 19.98 8.81 -5.43
N GLN A 200 21.22 9.31 -5.33
CA GLN A 200 22.23 8.75 -4.41
C GLN A 200 21.79 8.83 -2.95
N ALA A 201 21.20 9.96 -2.53
CA ALA A 201 20.68 10.12 -1.17
C ALA A 201 19.54 9.14 -0.87
N VAL A 202 18.62 8.94 -1.83
CA VAL A 202 17.53 7.95 -1.72
C VAL A 202 18.08 6.53 -1.60
N ARG A 203 19.06 6.15 -2.43
CA ARG A 203 19.71 4.83 -2.33
C ARG A 203 20.37 4.61 -0.98
N LYS A 204 21.11 5.62 -0.49
CA LYS A 204 21.72 5.54 0.83
C LYS A 204 20.68 5.34 1.92
N ALA A 205 19.62 6.14 1.94
CA ALA A 205 18.53 6.02 2.91
C ALA A 205 17.84 4.64 2.85
N TYR A 206 17.69 4.08 1.66
CA TYR A 206 17.16 2.74 1.45
C TYR A 206 18.05 1.65 2.03
N MET A 207 19.36 1.73 1.81
CA MET A 207 20.32 0.78 2.36
C MET A 207 20.39 0.86 3.90
N ASP A 208 20.40 2.07 4.45
CA ASP A 208 20.35 2.30 5.90
C ASP A 208 19.05 1.73 6.49
N TYR A 209 17.91 1.94 5.84
CA TYR A 209 16.61 1.38 6.23
C TYR A 209 16.61 -0.15 6.22
N ASN A 210 17.06 -0.77 5.14
CA ASN A 210 17.08 -2.22 5.01
C ASN A 210 17.98 -2.87 6.06
N THR A 211 19.17 -2.30 6.28
CA THR A 211 20.09 -2.74 7.34
C THR A 211 19.42 -2.63 8.72
N LYS A 212 18.76 -1.50 8.98
CA LYS A 212 18.05 -1.30 10.23
C LYS A 212 16.91 -2.30 10.44
N LEU A 213 16.16 -2.62 9.39
CA LEU A 213 15.08 -3.62 9.47
C LEU A 213 15.62 -5.01 9.83
N PHE A 214 16.72 -5.45 9.22
CA PHE A 214 17.35 -6.73 9.57
C PHE A 214 17.88 -6.73 11.02
N THR A 215 18.45 -5.62 11.47
CA THR A 215 18.90 -5.50 12.87
C THR A 215 17.71 -5.60 13.84
N LEU A 216 16.57 -4.99 13.53
CA LEU A 216 15.38 -5.02 14.37
C LEU A 216 14.74 -6.41 14.50
N VAL A 217 14.98 -7.32 13.55
CA VAL A 217 14.52 -8.72 13.64
C VAL A 217 15.61 -9.67 14.17
N GLY A 218 16.69 -9.12 14.75
CA GLY A 218 17.67 -9.85 15.55
C GLY A 218 18.95 -10.24 14.86
N TYR A 219 19.25 -9.77 13.63
CA TYR A 219 20.57 -9.95 13.02
C TYR A 219 21.58 -8.95 13.61
N ASP A 220 22.83 -9.37 13.75
CA ASP A 220 23.94 -8.45 14.03
C ASP A 220 24.18 -7.48 12.86
N GLU A 221 24.86 -6.36 13.11
CA GLU A 221 25.01 -5.28 12.14
C GLU A 221 25.73 -5.73 10.86
N ALA A 222 26.77 -6.59 10.98
CA ALA A 222 27.52 -7.08 9.83
C ALA A 222 26.64 -7.99 8.94
N THR A 223 25.93 -8.93 9.55
CA THR A 223 24.96 -9.81 8.85
C THR A 223 23.82 -9.01 8.26
N ALA A 224 23.28 -8.05 8.98
CA ALA A 224 22.20 -7.18 8.51
C ALA A 224 22.60 -6.38 7.26
N LYS A 225 23.82 -5.82 7.28
CA LYS A 225 24.39 -5.12 6.13
C LYS A 225 24.59 -6.04 4.94
N GLN A 226 25.17 -7.23 5.14
CA GLN A 226 25.38 -8.22 4.08
C GLN A 226 24.05 -8.60 3.41
N LYS A 227 23.01 -8.85 4.21
CA LYS A 227 21.66 -9.16 3.69
C LYS A 227 21.07 -8.00 2.90
N ALA A 228 21.19 -6.76 3.40
CA ALA A 228 20.73 -5.57 2.70
C ALA A 228 21.46 -5.38 1.36
N ASP A 229 22.79 -5.57 1.34
CA ASP A 229 23.60 -5.49 0.11
C ASP A 229 23.17 -6.56 -0.91
N ALA A 230 22.90 -7.80 -0.47
CA ALA A 230 22.42 -8.88 -1.33
C ALA A 230 21.05 -8.56 -1.95
N VAL A 231 20.12 -8.06 -1.16
CA VAL A 231 18.80 -7.64 -1.66
C VAL A 231 18.93 -6.52 -2.70
N TYR A 232 19.74 -5.52 -2.40
CA TYR A 232 19.98 -4.41 -3.34
C TYR A 232 20.59 -4.89 -4.66
N ALA A 233 21.52 -5.85 -4.61
CA ALA A 233 22.13 -6.44 -5.81
C ALA A 233 21.10 -7.17 -6.68
N ILE A 234 20.18 -7.93 -6.06
CA ILE A 234 19.04 -8.58 -6.77
C ILE A 234 18.16 -7.53 -7.44
N GLU A 235 17.71 -6.54 -6.67
CA GLU A 235 16.81 -5.50 -7.16
C GLU A 235 17.44 -4.67 -8.28
N LYS A 236 18.75 -4.37 -8.18
CA LYS A 236 19.48 -3.62 -9.22
C LYS A 236 19.52 -4.41 -10.54
N ARG A 237 19.79 -5.71 -10.50
CA ARG A 237 19.74 -6.58 -11.69
C ARG A 237 18.38 -6.51 -12.37
N ILE A 238 17.31 -6.63 -11.60
CA ILE A 238 15.92 -6.53 -12.11
C ILE A 238 15.67 -5.12 -12.67
N ALA A 239 16.11 -4.08 -11.98
CA ALA A 239 15.92 -2.68 -12.40
C ALA A 239 16.60 -2.37 -13.75
N GLU A 240 17.77 -2.96 -14.02
CA GLU A 240 18.49 -2.80 -15.30
C GLU A 240 17.68 -3.26 -16.51
N LYS A 241 16.80 -4.25 -16.32
CA LYS A 241 15.91 -4.80 -17.35
C LYS A 241 14.48 -4.26 -17.28
N SER A 242 14.10 -3.62 -16.18
CA SER A 242 12.75 -3.07 -16.00
C SER A 242 12.45 -1.94 -16.98
N TYR A 243 11.20 -1.82 -17.39
CA TYR A 243 10.73 -0.75 -18.26
C TYR A 243 10.64 0.56 -17.48
N SER A 244 10.96 1.66 -18.17
CA SER A 244 10.78 3.02 -17.65
C SER A 244 9.30 3.39 -17.54
N ARG A 245 9.00 4.42 -16.74
CA ARG A 245 7.63 4.96 -16.64
C ARG A 245 7.02 5.36 -17.99
N VAL A 246 7.85 5.78 -18.95
CA VAL A 246 7.40 6.12 -20.31
C VAL A 246 7.04 4.86 -21.09
N GLN A 247 7.89 3.83 -21.07
CA GLN A 247 7.63 2.55 -21.73
C GLN A 247 6.37 1.86 -21.18
N LEU A 248 6.13 1.92 -19.87
CA LEU A 248 4.94 1.34 -19.23
C LEU A 248 3.61 2.00 -19.66
N ARG A 249 3.65 3.20 -20.26
CA ARG A 249 2.43 3.88 -20.76
C ARG A 249 1.99 3.41 -22.14
N ASP A 250 2.86 2.72 -22.88
CA ASP A 250 2.51 2.19 -24.18
C ASP A 250 1.74 0.88 -24.04
N ILE A 251 0.42 0.97 -24.05
CA ILE A 251 -0.49 -0.16 -23.87
C ILE A 251 -0.23 -1.25 -24.92
N ASN A 252 0.07 -0.87 -26.17
CA ASN A 252 0.27 -1.84 -27.25
C ASN A 252 1.61 -2.58 -27.10
N ALA A 253 2.65 -1.86 -26.69
CA ALA A 253 3.98 -2.43 -26.45
C ALA A 253 4.04 -3.29 -25.16
N ASN A 254 3.06 -3.16 -24.27
CA ASN A 254 2.95 -3.92 -23.02
C ASN A 254 1.83 -4.98 -23.07
N TYR A 255 1.38 -5.38 -24.25
CA TYR A 255 0.35 -6.41 -24.40
C TYR A 255 0.89 -7.60 -25.20
N HIS A 256 1.17 -8.70 -24.50
CA HIS A 256 1.71 -9.94 -25.08
C HIS A 256 0.87 -11.11 -24.60
N LYS A 257 -0.32 -11.25 -25.21
CA LYS A 257 -1.22 -12.38 -24.90
C LYS A 257 -0.65 -13.67 -25.41
N MET A 258 -0.56 -14.66 -24.53
CA MET A 258 -0.09 -16.01 -24.83
C MET A 258 -0.89 -17.05 -24.07
N SER A 259 -0.87 -18.29 -24.54
CA SER A 259 -1.43 -19.43 -23.82
C SER A 259 -0.60 -19.78 -22.58
N PHE A 260 -1.15 -20.57 -21.68
CA PHE A 260 -0.41 -21.06 -20.51
C PHE A 260 0.79 -21.93 -20.90
N ASP A 261 0.65 -22.74 -21.95
CA ASP A 261 1.74 -23.58 -22.45
C ASP A 261 2.88 -22.72 -23.02
N GLU A 262 2.57 -21.70 -23.83
CA GLU A 262 3.55 -20.74 -24.34
C GLU A 262 4.25 -19.97 -23.19
N LEU A 263 3.53 -19.62 -22.12
CA LEU A 263 4.13 -19.01 -20.93
C LEU A 263 5.18 -19.94 -20.31
N CYS A 264 4.85 -21.21 -20.14
CA CYS A 264 5.77 -22.21 -19.57
C CYS A 264 6.99 -22.47 -20.48
N GLU A 265 6.80 -22.42 -21.79
CA GLU A 265 7.89 -22.59 -22.77
C GLU A 265 8.82 -21.36 -22.83
N GLN A 266 8.26 -20.15 -22.80
CA GLN A 266 9.03 -18.93 -22.90
C GLN A 266 9.74 -18.55 -21.60
N PHE A 267 9.16 -18.92 -20.44
CA PHE A 267 9.69 -18.59 -19.11
C PHE A 267 9.86 -19.86 -18.24
N PRO A 268 10.73 -20.81 -18.64
CA PRO A 268 10.87 -22.12 -17.99
C PRO A 268 11.55 -22.07 -16.60
N GLY A 269 12.20 -20.95 -16.26
CA GLY A 269 12.85 -20.75 -14.95
C GLY A 269 11.87 -20.51 -13.81
N ILE A 270 10.59 -20.27 -14.12
CA ILE A 270 9.53 -20.08 -13.13
C ILE A 270 8.58 -21.27 -13.18
N ASP A 271 8.33 -21.90 -12.04
CA ASP A 271 7.38 -23.01 -11.89
C ASP A 271 5.94 -22.44 -11.86
N TRP A 272 5.45 -22.01 -13.03
CA TRP A 272 4.14 -21.39 -13.19
C TRP A 272 3.00 -22.28 -12.68
N THR A 273 3.08 -23.58 -12.90
CA THR A 273 2.09 -24.52 -12.39
C THR A 273 1.98 -24.46 -10.87
N THR A 274 3.12 -24.50 -10.18
CA THR A 274 3.14 -24.35 -8.71
C THR A 274 2.70 -22.96 -8.28
N VAL A 275 3.19 -21.89 -8.92
CA VAL A 275 2.85 -20.51 -8.57
C VAL A 275 1.34 -20.28 -8.67
N PHE A 276 0.71 -20.58 -9.79
CA PHE A 276 -0.73 -20.37 -9.95
C PHE A 276 -1.58 -21.27 -9.06
N TRP A 277 -1.17 -22.53 -8.89
CA TRP A 277 -1.90 -23.46 -8.03
C TRP A 277 -1.90 -22.99 -6.56
N VAL A 278 -0.74 -22.63 -6.00
CA VAL A 278 -0.66 -22.19 -4.59
C VAL A 278 -1.26 -20.80 -4.38
N SER A 279 -1.22 -19.95 -5.39
CA SER A 279 -1.89 -18.64 -5.37
C SER A 279 -3.41 -18.77 -5.49
N GLY A 280 -3.94 -19.95 -5.86
CA GLY A 280 -5.37 -20.24 -5.89
C GLY A 280 -6.10 -19.63 -7.09
N TYR A 281 -5.40 -19.40 -8.18
CA TYR A 281 -6.03 -18.99 -9.43
C TYR A 281 -6.85 -20.17 -10.01
N PRO A 282 -8.06 -19.92 -10.53
CA PRO A 282 -8.80 -20.93 -11.29
C PRO A 282 -8.06 -21.25 -12.60
N ALA A 283 -8.46 -22.33 -13.28
CA ALA A 283 -7.94 -22.61 -14.61
C ALA A 283 -8.27 -21.46 -15.58
N PHE A 284 -7.31 -21.10 -16.41
CA PHE A 284 -7.42 -20.06 -17.43
C PHE A 284 -6.66 -20.48 -18.70
N ASP A 285 -7.08 -19.96 -19.86
CA ASP A 285 -6.53 -20.37 -21.15
C ASP A 285 -5.33 -19.50 -21.57
N SER A 286 -5.27 -18.25 -21.13
CA SER A 286 -4.27 -17.30 -21.58
C SER A 286 -3.92 -16.26 -20.50
N VAL A 287 -2.72 -15.73 -20.63
CA VAL A 287 -2.19 -14.63 -19.81
C VAL A 287 -1.78 -13.45 -20.71
N ASP A 288 -1.70 -12.26 -20.13
CA ASP A 288 -1.03 -11.11 -20.73
C ASP A 288 0.31 -10.89 -20.02
N MET A 289 1.42 -11.10 -20.73
CA MET A 289 2.76 -10.85 -20.25
C MET A 289 3.14 -9.40 -20.58
N GLY A 290 3.00 -8.49 -19.61
CA GLY A 290 3.23 -7.08 -19.84
C GLY A 290 4.67 -6.73 -20.23
N GLN A 291 5.65 -7.24 -19.50
CA GLN A 291 7.07 -6.91 -19.70
C GLN A 291 7.94 -8.17 -19.67
N PRO A 292 8.25 -8.77 -20.84
CA PRO A 292 9.04 -10.01 -20.94
C PRO A 292 10.48 -9.89 -20.42
N GLU A 293 11.20 -8.81 -20.76
CA GLU A 293 12.63 -8.69 -20.46
C GLU A 293 12.96 -8.67 -18.95
N PRO A 294 12.24 -7.91 -18.09
CA PRO A 294 12.43 -8.01 -16.65
C PRO A 294 12.18 -9.41 -16.12
N LEU A 295 11.23 -10.13 -16.69
CA LEU A 295 10.87 -11.48 -16.24
C LEU A 295 11.94 -12.51 -16.60
N HIS A 296 12.55 -12.41 -17.78
CA HIS A 296 13.75 -13.20 -18.13
C HIS A 296 14.92 -12.90 -17.19
N GLU A 297 15.05 -11.67 -16.67
CA GLU A 297 16.08 -11.40 -15.67
C GLU A 297 15.72 -12.01 -14.31
N VAL A 298 14.45 -12.03 -13.93
CA VAL A 298 13.99 -12.73 -12.73
C VAL A 298 14.32 -14.22 -12.80
N GLU A 299 14.14 -14.89 -13.95
CA GLU A 299 14.56 -16.28 -14.14
C GLU A 299 16.06 -16.49 -13.88
N LYS A 300 16.91 -15.58 -14.41
CA LYS A 300 18.36 -15.62 -14.17
C LYS A 300 18.70 -15.36 -12.70
N VAL A 301 18.04 -14.41 -12.06
CA VAL A 301 18.19 -14.15 -10.63
C VAL A 301 17.83 -15.40 -9.83
N LEU A 302 16.72 -16.06 -10.12
CA LEU A 302 16.30 -17.30 -9.45
C LEU A 302 17.32 -18.44 -9.68
N ALA A 303 17.93 -18.53 -10.86
CA ALA A 303 18.86 -19.59 -11.19
C ALA A 303 20.28 -19.37 -10.63
N GLU A 304 20.76 -18.14 -10.63
CA GLU A 304 22.18 -17.79 -10.37
C GLU A 304 22.45 -17.32 -8.94
N THR A 305 21.44 -16.71 -8.29
CA THR A 305 21.59 -16.16 -6.94
C THR A 305 21.62 -17.29 -5.89
N SER A 306 22.41 -17.12 -4.83
CA SER A 306 22.44 -18.07 -3.73
C SER A 306 21.07 -18.18 -3.06
N ILE A 307 20.76 -19.37 -2.52
CA ILE A 307 19.47 -19.56 -1.83
C ILE A 307 19.36 -18.65 -0.59
N ASP A 308 20.48 -18.33 0.08
CA ASP A 308 20.49 -17.48 1.25
C ASP A 308 20.26 -16.00 0.90
N ASP A 309 20.73 -15.54 -0.26
CA ASP A 309 20.42 -14.20 -0.76
C ASP A 309 18.97 -14.09 -1.23
N LEU A 310 18.44 -15.13 -1.88
CA LEU A 310 17.00 -15.20 -2.21
C LEU A 310 16.13 -15.16 -0.95
N LYS A 311 16.50 -15.90 0.11
CA LYS A 311 15.82 -15.81 1.42
C LYS A 311 15.91 -14.40 2.00
N SER A 312 17.07 -13.75 1.90
CA SER A 312 17.23 -12.37 2.39
C SER A 312 16.28 -11.40 1.68
N TYR A 313 16.12 -11.56 0.37
CA TYR A 313 15.12 -10.79 -0.39
C TYR A 313 13.69 -11.02 0.14
N ALA A 314 13.25 -12.27 0.28
CA ALA A 314 11.91 -12.57 0.77
C ALA A 314 11.70 -12.12 2.22
N GLU A 315 12.69 -12.29 3.11
CA GLU A 315 12.65 -11.78 4.50
C GLU A 315 12.44 -10.26 4.50
N LEU A 316 13.23 -9.50 3.71
CA LEU A 316 13.10 -8.05 3.67
C LEU A 316 11.72 -7.63 3.20
N ARG A 317 11.12 -8.30 2.22
CA ARG A 317 9.76 -7.98 1.73
C ARG A 317 8.73 -8.14 2.85
N ILE A 318 8.80 -9.22 3.64
CA ILE A 318 7.92 -9.42 4.81
C ILE A 318 8.14 -8.31 5.84
N ILE A 319 9.40 -8.04 6.21
CA ILE A 319 9.72 -7.08 7.26
C ILE A 319 9.30 -5.67 6.85
N SER A 320 9.65 -5.24 5.65
CA SER A 320 9.33 -3.90 5.14
C SER A 320 7.83 -3.70 4.93
N GLY A 321 7.13 -4.70 4.39
CA GLY A 321 5.67 -4.66 4.21
C GLY A 321 4.91 -4.54 5.54
N SER A 322 5.47 -5.11 6.62
CA SER A 322 4.87 -5.10 7.95
C SER A 322 5.35 -3.94 8.85
N ALA A 323 6.40 -3.21 8.46
CA ALA A 323 7.10 -2.23 9.31
C ALA A 323 6.16 -1.17 9.93
N SER A 324 5.16 -0.70 9.19
CA SER A 324 4.21 0.30 9.67
C SER A 324 3.23 -0.20 10.75
N TYR A 325 3.12 -1.51 10.94
CA TYR A 325 2.18 -2.18 11.84
C TYR A 325 2.86 -2.82 13.06
N MET A 326 4.19 -2.85 13.08
CA MET A 326 5.00 -3.37 14.19
C MET A 326 5.32 -2.29 15.23
N SER A 327 6.35 -2.49 16.07
CA SER A 327 6.74 -1.52 17.09
C SER A 327 7.18 -0.17 16.50
N ASP A 328 7.21 0.84 17.37
CA ASP A 328 7.57 2.21 16.96
C ASP A 328 8.97 2.31 16.34
N ASP A 329 9.90 1.40 16.68
CA ASP A 329 11.25 1.40 16.07
C ASP A 329 11.22 1.02 14.59
N PHE A 330 10.36 0.07 14.20
CA PHE A 330 10.14 -0.25 12.78
C PHE A 330 9.47 0.94 12.06
N ARG A 331 8.47 1.56 12.70
CA ARG A 331 7.81 2.74 12.13
C ARG A 331 8.77 3.90 11.94
N LYS A 332 9.61 4.19 12.95
CA LYS A 332 10.63 5.25 12.86
C LYS A 332 11.62 4.98 11.72
N ALA A 333 12.06 3.73 11.57
CA ALA A 333 12.92 3.35 10.46
C ALA A 333 12.24 3.55 9.10
N ALA A 334 10.98 3.14 8.97
CA ALA A 334 10.19 3.32 7.76
C ALA A 334 9.96 4.81 7.44
N PHE A 335 9.65 5.64 8.44
CA PHE A 335 9.49 7.07 8.25
C PHE A 335 10.81 7.76 7.88
N ALA A 336 11.92 7.41 8.51
CA ALA A 336 13.24 7.97 8.18
C ALA A 336 13.61 7.73 6.70
N PHE A 337 13.24 6.59 6.13
CA PHE A 337 13.39 6.34 4.69
C PHE A 337 12.36 7.09 3.86
N SER A 338 11.08 6.98 4.18
CA SER A 338 9.99 7.58 3.38
C SER A 338 10.06 9.11 3.36
N SER A 339 10.58 9.75 4.41
CA SER A 339 10.78 11.20 4.47
C SER A 339 11.80 11.70 3.42
N VAL A 340 12.84 10.90 3.14
CA VAL A 340 13.82 11.23 2.08
C VAL A 340 13.17 11.17 0.68
N LEU A 341 12.23 10.24 0.47
CA LEU A 341 11.49 10.11 -0.79
C LEU A 341 10.46 11.21 -0.99
N SER A 342 9.71 11.55 0.07
CA SER A 342 8.54 12.44 0.00
C SER A 342 8.86 13.89 0.33
N GLY A 343 9.90 14.16 1.12
CA GLY A 343 10.19 15.47 1.70
C GLY A 343 9.37 15.79 2.95
N GLN A 344 8.54 14.87 3.44
CA GLN A 344 7.73 15.04 4.66
C GLN A 344 8.65 15.15 5.88
N GLN A 345 8.45 16.17 6.72
CA GLN A 345 9.32 16.45 7.87
C GLN A 345 8.84 15.78 9.16
N GLN A 346 7.54 15.53 9.28
CA GLN A 346 6.92 14.88 10.44
C GLN A 346 5.99 13.74 10.01
N ASP A 347 6.05 12.60 10.73
CA ASP A 347 5.17 11.48 10.48
C ASP A 347 3.70 11.80 10.78
N ASP A 348 2.80 11.16 10.05
CA ASP A 348 1.36 11.27 10.34
C ASP A 348 1.05 10.85 11.78
N PRO A 349 0.15 11.56 12.47
CA PRO A 349 -0.27 11.19 13.81
C PRO A 349 -0.93 9.80 13.81
N LEU A 350 -0.81 9.08 14.92
CA LEU A 350 -1.25 7.68 15.04
C LEU A 350 -2.73 7.49 14.65
N TRP A 351 -3.61 8.42 15.05
CA TRP A 351 -5.03 8.34 14.69
C TRP A 351 -5.26 8.38 13.17
N LYS A 352 -4.50 9.21 12.44
CA LYS A 352 -4.61 9.33 10.98
C LYS A 352 -4.14 8.05 10.30
N ARG A 353 -3.03 7.48 10.77
CA ARG A 353 -2.52 6.17 10.32
C ARG A 353 -3.52 5.03 10.58
N ALA A 354 -4.14 5.03 11.77
CA ALA A 354 -5.17 4.04 12.14
C ALA A 354 -6.43 4.19 11.27
N THR A 355 -6.86 5.42 10.99
CA THR A 355 -7.98 5.70 10.09
C THR A 355 -7.68 5.23 8.67
N ASN A 356 -6.48 5.52 8.16
CA ASN A 356 -6.05 5.08 6.83
C ASN A 356 -5.98 3.55 6.72
N LEU A 357 -5.51 2.86 7.75
CA LEU A 357 -5.50 1.40 7.78
C LEU A 357 -6.92 0.84 7.68
N VAL A 358 -7.84 1.32 8.49
CA VAL A 358 -9.23 0.85 8.47
C VAL A 358 -9.88 1.13 7.12
N ASN A 359 -9.69 2.33 6.58
CA ASN A 359 -10.23 2.71 5.28
C ASN A 359 -9.64 1.87 4.14
N GLY A 360 -8.35 1.58 4.16
CA GLY A 360 -7.69 0.74 3.16
C GLY A 360 -8.11 -0.73 3.19
N VAL A 361 -8.46 -1.25 4.37
CA VAL A 361 -8.83 -2.68 4.53
C VAL A 361 -10.36 -2.89 4.42
N MET A 362 -11.16 -1.92 4.84
CA MET A 362 -12.61 -2.06 5.02
C MET A 362 -13.45 -0.97 4.34
N GLY A 363 -12.83 -0.05 3.61
CA GLY A 363 -13.52 1.11 3.00
C GLY A 363 -14.19 0.82 1.66
N ASN A 364 -14.11 -0.41 1.12
CA ASN A 364 -14.72 -0.84 -0.15
C ASN A 364 -15.97 -1.66 0.07
#